data_78437bd717fed503a6a99dbd3f139a9b
#
_entry.id   78437bd717fed503a6a99dbd3f139a9b
#
_cell.length_a   1.000
_cell.length_b   1.000
_cell.length_c   1.000
_cell.angle_alpha   90.00
_cell.angle_beta   90.00
_cell.angle_gamma   90.00
#
_symmetry.space_group_name_H-M   'P 1'
#
loop_
_entity.id
_entity.type
_entity.pdbx_description
1 polymer ?
#
loop_
_entity_poly.entity_id
_entity_poly.type
_entity_poly.pdbx_seq_one_letter_code
_entity_poly.pdbx_strand_id
1 'polypeptide(L)'
;MTDNFEIKKKILDKIKQYNRIIITRHFRPDGDAIGSTKGLAGILKLSFPQKEVYVLNEDSSQYLAFLGGEDAPIDDEKYADALVIVCDTATTDRISNKKYALGKELIKIDHHIDVKPYGDLSWVDEERSSLCEMIADFWLTFNDELKIDEEAATCIFTGMVTDSGRFKFSSVDGDTMRRAAALLDVGINTEWIYSNLNLDDFDVFKFEAYVYKKMKISKNGVAYIYVDKAMQKKFKLTNEQASNVVSYLDGIKGAIVWLAFIQNASGSIRVRLRSRFVTINALAEKYGGGGHDKASGATVHSKKEMKQMLSDADELVKNYKENNTGWL
;
A
#
# COMPACT_ATOMS: atom_id res chain seq x y z
N MET A 1 18.66 11.19 -10.59
CA MET A 1 18.38 11.02 -9.14
C MET A 1 18.41 12.40 -8.54
N THR A 2 17.28 12.92 -8.10
CA THR A 2 17.25 14.09 -7.22
C THR A 2 17.91 13.67 -5.92
N ASP A 3 19.01 14.35 -5.58
CA ASP A 3 19.67 14.13 -4.30
C ASP A 3 18.77 14.70 -3.19
N ASN A 4 17.95 13.85 -2.61
CA ASN A 4 17.04 14.20 -1.52
C ASN A 4 17.77 14.37 -0.17
N PHE A 5 19.11 14.53 -0.19
CA PHE A 5 19.94 14.61 1.01
C PHE A 5 19.53 15.76 1.93
N GLU A 6 19.29 16.95 1.38
CA GLU A 6 18.95 18.15 2.18
C GLU A 6 17.63 18.00 2.92
N ILE A 7 16.61 17.41 2.28
CA ILE A 7 15.33 17.18 2.97
C ILE A 7 15.45 16.08 4.03
N LYS A 8 16.17 14.99 3.73
CA LYS A 8 16.44 13.92 4.69
C LYS A 8 17.20 14.46 5.91
N LYS A 9 18.22 15.31 5.69
CA LYS A 9 18.96 15.96 6.78
C LYS A 9 18.06 16.84 7.64
N LYS A 10 17.20 17.66 7.05
CA LYS A 10 16.23 18.48 7.80
C LYS A 10 15.31 17.61 8.65
N ILE A 11 14.82 16.48 8.12
CA ILE A 11 13.99 15.52 8.86
C ILE A 11 14.78 14.95 10.05
N LEU A 12 16.02 14.51 9.84
CA LEU A 12 16.85 13.98 10.93
C LEU A 12 17.13 15.05 12.00
N ASP A 13 17.39 16.28 11.61
CA ASP A 13 17.60 17.40 12.53
C ASP A 13 16.33 17.68 13.36
N LYS A 14 15.13 17.60 12.76
CA LYS A 14 13.86 17.71 13.47
C LYS A 14 13.66 16.53 14.43
N ILE A 15 13.90 15.31 14.00
CA ILE A 15 13.85 14.11 14.86
C ILE A 15 14.77 14.30 16.09
N LYS A 16 15.96 14.86 15.91
CA LYS A 16 16.90 15.12 17.01
C LYS A 16 16.39 16.18 17.99
N GLN A 17 15.67 17.20 17.52
CA GLN A 17 15.17 18.32 18.34
C GLN A 17 14.02 17.92 19.28
N TYR A 18 13.20 16.94 18.91
CA TYR A 18 12.02 16.55 19.69
C TYR A 18 12.32 15.36 20.59
N ASN A 19 11.85 15.40 21.84
CA ASN A 19 11.93 14.28 22.76
C ASN A 19 10.83 13.24 22.50
N ARG A 20 9.68 13.67 21.96
CA ARG A 20 8.55 12.80 21.66
C ARG A 20 8.24 12.84 20.17
N ILE A 21 8.07 11.66 19.58
CA ILE A 21 7.78 11.46 18.18
C ILE A 21 6.58 10.53 18.07
N ILE A 22 5.59 10.94 17.31
CA ILE A 22 4.38 10.16 17.02
C ILE A 22 4.37 9.88 15.52
N ILE A 23 4.34 8.60 15.16
CA ILE A 23 4.32 8.16 13.77
C ILE A 23 2.94 7.61 13.46
N THR A 24 2.37 8.02 12.34
CA THR A 24 1.05 7.58 11.88
C THR A 24 1.04 7.38 10.37
N ARG A 25 -0.01 6.75 9.87
CA ARG A 25 -0.21 6.35 8.47
C ARG A 25 -1.66 6.51 8.03
N HIS A 26 -1.95 6.10 6.79
CA HIS A 26 -3.33 6.09 6.30
C HIS A 26 -4.19 5.00 6.98
N PHE A 27 -5.51 5.22 7.04
CA PHE A 27 -6.46 4.19 7.47
C PHE A 27 -6.60 3.08 6.42
N ARG A 28 -6.95 1.84 6.86
CA ARG A 28 -6.94 0.60 6.07
C ARG A 28 -5.54 0.34 5.50
N PRO A 29 -4.59 0.12 6.39
CA PRO A 29 -3.19 0.04 6.02
C PRO A 29 -2.89 -1.18 5.16
N ASP A 30 -1.95 -1.00 4.26
CA ASP A 30 -1.24 -2.08 3.56
C ASP A 30 0.12 -2.36 4.18
N GLY A 31 0.93 -3.15 3.49
CA GLY A 31 2.25 -3.52 4.01
C GLY A 31 3.24 -2.38 4.04
N ASP A 32 3.13 -1.42 3.12
CA ASP A 32 4.02 -0.27 3.08
C ASP A 32 3.72 0.70 4.22
N ALA A 33 2.44 1.00 4.46
CA ALA A 33 2.01 1.85 5.56
C ALA A 33 2.43 1.30 6.95
N ILE A 34 2.27 -0.02 7.18
CA ILE A 34 2.69 -0.65 8.44
C ILE A 34 4.21 -0.79 8.50
N GLY A 35 4.82 -1.26 7.42
CA GLY A 35 6.26 -1.49 7.36
C GLY A 35 7.07 -0.21 7.56
N SER A 36 6.68 0.88 6.92
CA SER A 36 7.37 2.18 7.03
C SER A 36 7.24 2.78 8.42
N THR A 37 6.04 2.78 9.02
CA THR A 37 5.83 3.35 10.36
C THR A 37 6.56 2.56 11.44
N LYS A 38 6.47 1.24 11.41
CA LYS A 38 7.14 0.37 12.40
C LYS A 38 8.64 0.34 12.18
N GLY A 39 9.09 0.25 10.95
CA GLY A 39 10.50 0.29 10.61
C GLY A 39 11.16 1.60 11.03
N LEU A 40 10.54 2.74 10.73
CA LEU A 40 11.03 4.05 11.22
C LEU A 40 11.04 4.12 12.73
N ALA A 41 9.97 3.67 13.40
CA ALA A 41 9.92 3.66 14.86
C ALA A 41 11.03 2.79 15.47
N GLY A 42 11.28 1.59 14.93
CA GLY A 42 12.36 0.71 15.37
C GLY A 42 13.72 1.38 15.21
N ILE A 43 14.02 1.97 14.06
CA ILE A 43 15.25 2.73 13.81
C ILE A 43 15.40 3.85 14.87
N LEU A 44 14.35 4.62 15.14
CA LEU A 44 14.41 5.76 16.06
C LEU A 44 14.54 5.31 17.52
N LYS A 45 13.81 4.28 17.95
CA LYS A 45 13.90 3.70 19.31
C LYS A 45 15.31 3.17 19.57
N LEU A 46 15.92 2.53 18.58
CA LEU A 46 17.27 1.98 18.71
C LEU A 46 18.37 3.06 18.66
N SER A 47 18.21 4.07 17.81
CA SER A 47 19.21 5.13 17.62
C SER A 47 19.15 6.20 18.73
N PHE A 48 17.97 6.44 19.28
CA PHE A 48 17.71 7.48 20.28
C PHE A 48 16.90 6.94 21.46
N PRO A 49 17.46 6.03 22.28
CA PRO A 49 16.73 5.32 23.34
C PRO A 49 16.15 6.24 24.43
N GLN A 50 16.60 7.50 24.49
CA GLN A 50 16.07 8.51 25.40
C GLN A 50 14.77 9.18 24.91
N LYS A 51 14.37 8.95 23.66
CA LYS A 51 13.16 9.55 23.10
C LYS A 51 11.94 8.66 23.27
N GLU A 52 10.80 9.29 23.43
CA GLU A 52 9.51 8.62 23.40
C GLU A 52 9.03 8.52 21.96
N VAL A 53 9.03 7.33 21.39
CA VAL A 53 8.59 7.09 20.00
C VAL A 53 7.38 6.16 20.03
N TYR A 54 6.28 6.62 19.44
CA TYR A 54 5.01 5.92 19.38
C TYR A 54 4.53 5.73 17.93
N VAL A 55 3.95 4.58 17.64
CA VAL A 55 3.19 4.31 16.40
C VAL A 55 1.71 4.26 16.77
N LEU A 56 0.97 5.32 16.45
CA LEU A 56 -0.41 5.51 16.89
C LEU A 56 -1.37 5.61 15.71
N ASN A 57 -2.24 4.62 15.58
CA ASN A 57 -3.26 4.54 14.54
C ASN A 57 -4.57 4.00 15.15
N GLU A 58 -5.72 4.30 14.49
CA GLU A 58 -7.04 3.86 14.97
C GLU A 58 -7.47 2.50 14.39
N ASP A 59 -6.71 1.98 13.43
CA ASP A 59 -7.00 0.73 12.75
C ASP A 59 -5.76 -0.13 12.54
N SER A 60 -5.96 -1.41 12.25
CA SER A 60 -4.90 -2.40 12.02
C SER A 60 -5.28 -3.32 10.86
N SER A 61 -4.31 -4.06 10.34
CA SER A 61 -4.52 -5.14 9.37
C SER A 61 -4.31 -6.49 10.04
N GLN A 62 -5.31 -7.37 9.97
CA GLN A 62 -5.18 -8.72 10.47
C GLN A 62 -4.18 -9.54 9.64
N TYR A 63 -4.12 -9.30 8.34
CA TYR A 63 -3.20 -9.92 7.41
C TYR A 63 -1.72 -9.63 7.74
N LEU A 64 -1.44 -8.44 8.30
CA LEU A 64 -0.09 -8.00 8.65
C LEU A 64 0.18 -8.02 10.15
N ALA A 65 -0.67 -8.71 10.93
CA ALA A 65 -0.53 -8.79 12.39
C ALA A 65 0.80 -9.43 12.84
N PHE A 66 1.44 -10.20 11.98
CA PHE A 66 2.76 -10.78 12.23
C PHE A 66 3.88 -9.73 12.38
N LEU A 67 3.69 -8.50 11.88
CA LEU A 67 4.59 -7.36 12.10
C LEU A 67 4.39 -6.68 13.45
N GLY A 68 3.54 -7.23 14.34
CA GLY A 68 3.24 -6.70 15.66
C GLY A 68 2.06 -5.71 15.69
N GLY A 69 1.62 -5.36 16.91
CA GLY A 69 0.49 -4.47 17.17
C GLY A 69 0.86 -2.97 17.10
N GLU A 70 -0.13 -2.11 17.26
CA GLU A 70 0.03 -0.66 17.46
C GLU A 70 0.38 -0.37 18.92
N ASP A 71 1.04 0.77 19.18
CA ASP A 71 1.26 1.24 20.54
C ASP A 71 -0.08 1.66 21.19
N ALA A 72 -0.16 1.59 22.52
CA ALA A 72 -1.35 2.02 23.26
C ALA A 72 -1.57 3.54 23.09
N PRO A 73 -2.84 3.98 23.00
CA PRO A 73 -3.16 5.40 22.92
C PRO A 73 -2.53 6.20 24.08
N ILE A 74 -2.13 7.43 23.79
CA ILE A 74 -1.59 8.37 24.77
C ILE A 74 -2.54 9.54 24.98
N ASP A 75 -2.37 10.28 26.08
CA ASP A 75 -3.14 11.48 26.40
C ASP A 75 -2.91 12.60 25.36
N ASP A 76 -3.93 13.39 25.10
CA ASP A 76 -3.89 14.47 24.09
C ASP A 76 -2.82 15.53 24.43
N GLU A 77 -2.58 15.77 25.70
CA GLU A 77 -1.56 16.70 26.19
C GLU A 77 -0.15 16.33 25.72
N LYS A 78 0.11 15.04 25.52
CA LYS A 78 1.40 14.55 25.01
C LYS A 78 1.65 14.85 23.53
N TYR A 79 0.62 15.23 22.78
CA TYR A 79 0.80 15.67 21.39
C TYR A 79 1.35 17.10 21.31
N ALA A 80 1.03 17.98 22.26
CA ALA A 80 1.34 19.40 22.19
C ALA A 80 2.83 19.76 22.08
N ASP A 81 3.72 18.86 22.52
CA ASP A 81 5.19 19.01 22.41
C ASP A 81 5.83 17.94 21.50
N ALA A 82 5.01 17.16 20.77
CA ALA A 82 5.47 16.07 19.93
C ALA A 82 5.71 16.51 18.48
N LEU A 83 6.68 15.86 17.82
CA LEU A 83 6.80 15.81 16.37
C LEU A 83 5.89 14.70 15.85
N VAL A 84 4.96 15.03 14.96
CA VAL A 84 4.14 14.03 14.26
C VAL A 84 4.74 13.76 12.89
N ILE A 85 4.98 12.50 12.57
CA ILE A 85 5.44 12.04 11.25
C ILE A 85 4.32 11.22 10.62
N VAL A 86 3.79 11.71 9.51
CA VAL A 86 2.79 11.01 8.71
C VAL A 86 3.47 10.31 7.56
N CYS A 87 3.36 8.99 7.56
CA CYS A 87 3.94 8.09 6.58
C CYS A 87 2.87 7.62 5.59
N ASP A 88 3.24 7.46 4.33
CA ASP A 88 2.45 6.78 3.30
C ASP A 88 0.99 7.28 3.20
N THR A 89 0.83 8.59 3.16
CA THR A 89 -0.52 9.17 3.18
C THR A 89 -0.60 10.38 2.27
N ALA A 90 -1.24 10.24 1.11
CA ALA A 90 -1.34 11.30 0.10
C ALA A 90 -2.12 12.53 0.59
N THR A 91 -3.19 12.33 1.37
CA THR A 91 -4.10 13.40 1.80
C THR A 91 -4.50 13.27 3.27
N THR A 92 -4.71 14.40 3.94
CA THR A 92 -4.99 14.45 5.39
C THR A 92 -6.26 13.74 5.82
N ASP A 93 -7.27 13.67 4.96
CA ASP A 93 -8.52 12.93 5.23
C ASP A 93 -8.29 11.42 5.38
N ARG A 94 -7.19 10.90 4.82
CA ARG A 94 -6.81 9.50 4.92
C ARG A 94 -5.97 9.16 6.16
N ILE A 95 -5.47 10.13 6.90
CA ILE A 95 -4.66 9.86 8.11
C ILE A 95 -5.50 9.09 9.14
N SER A 96 -4.96 7.96 9.61
CA SER A 96 -5.63 7.07 10.58
C SER A 96 -5.75 7.74 11.94
N ASN A 97 -4.67 8.26 12.49
CA ASN A 97 -4.66 8.98 13.77
C ASN A 97 -5.31 10.36 13.63
N LYS A 98 -6.55 10.51 14.09
CA LYS A 98 -7.29 11.78 13.98
C LYS A 98 -6.76 12.90 14.86
N LYS A 99 -5.87 12.59 15.81
CA LYS A 99 -5.20 13.56 16.69
C LYS A 99 -3.88 14.10 16.13
N TYR A 100 -3.50 13.72 14.91
CA TYR A 100 -2.25 14.14 14.29
C TYR A 100 -2.02 15.66 14.30
N ALA A 101 -3.11 16.44 14.16
CA ALA A 101 -3.07 17.90 14.12
C ALA A 101 -2.84 18.55 15.48
N LEU A 102 -2.85 17.79 16.59
CA LEU A 102 -2.49 18.28 17.92
C LEU A 102 -0.97 18.35 18.11
N GLY A 103 -0.19 17.76 17.20
CA GLY A 103 1.26 17.81 17.23
C GLY A 103 1.81 19.23 17.07
N LYS A 104 2.98 19.48 17.66
CA LYS A 104 3.64 20.77 17.58
C LYS A 104 4.20 21.09 16.19
N GLU A 105 4.63 20.05 15.48
CA GLU A 105 5.15 20.12 14.12
C GLU A 105 4.77 18.84 13.38
N LEU A 106 4.49 18.95 12.08
CA LEU A 106 4.05 17.87 11.23
C LEU A 106 5.03 17.63 10.08
N ILE A 107 5.52 16.41 9.95
CA ILE A 107 6.33 15.97 8.81
C ILE A 107 5.50 14.99 7.97
N LYS A 108 5.48 15.19 6.64
CA LYS A 108 4.99 14.23 5.67
C LYS A 108 6.16 13.49 5.03
N ILE A 109 6.10 12.15 4.98
CA ILE A 109 6.99 11.31 4.17
C ILE A 109 6.12 10.38 3.33
N ASP A 110 6.22 10.48 2.00
CA ASP A 110 5.26 9.82 1.11
C ASP A 110 5.87 9.54 -0.27
N HIS A 111 5.34 8.55 -0.97
CA HIS A 111 5.71 8.22 -2.35
C HIS A 111 4.53 8.34 -3.34
N HIS A 112 3.37 8.76 -2.87
CA HIS A 112 2.20 9.00 -3.71
C HIS A 112 2.28 10.35 -4.43
N ILE A 113 1.49 10.52 -5.50
CA ILE A 113 1.33 11.79 -6.21
C ILE A 113 0.85 12.87 -5.23
N ASP A 114 1.59 13.97 -5.13
CA ASP A 114 1.33 15.03 -4.16
C ASP A 114 0.26 16.03 -4.64
N VAL A 115 -0.99 15.58 -4.70
CA VAL A 115 -2.14 16.39 -5.16
C VAL A 115 -2.59 17.44 -4.14
N LYS A 116 -2.31 17.26 -2.86
CA LYS A 116 -2.68 18.16 -1.75
C LYS A 116 -1.54 18.22 -0.73
N PRO A 117 -0.53 19.07 -0.95
CA PRO A 117 0.59 19.20 -0.01
C PRO A 117 0.13 19.55 1.41
N TYR A 118 0.75 18.95 2.41
CA TYR A 118 0.53 19.23 3.83
C TYR A 118 1.78 18.91 4.66
N GLY A 119 1.80 19.40 5.91
CA GLY A 119 2.95 19.28 6.81
C GLY A 119 3.84 20.52 6.78
N ASP A 120 4.54 20.78 7.88
CA ASP A 120 5.52 21.86 8.01
C ASP A 120 6.80 21.53 7.24
N LEU A 121 7.08 20.23 7.09
CA LEU A 121 8.14 19.67 6.28
C LEU A 121 7.60 18.48 5.49
N SER A 122 7.95 18.37 4.20
CA SER A 122 7.46 17.30 3.33
C SER A 122 8.60 16.71 2.52
N TRP A 123 8.72 15.38 2.55
CA TRP A 123 9.57 14.61 1.65
C TRP A 123 8.69 13.65 0.86
N VAL A 124 8.43 14.00 -0.40
CA VAL A 124 7.67 13.19 -1.35
C VAL A 124 8.56 12.80 -2.51
N ASP A 125 8.58 11.51 -2.87
CA ASP A 125 9.34 10.97 -3.98
C ASP A 125 8.50 9.95 -4.76
N GLU A 126 7.77 10.43 -5.78
CA GLU A 126 6.83 9.66 -6.59
C GLU A 126 7.49 8.58 -7.47
N GLU A 127 8.83 8.64 -7.63
CA GLU A 127 9.60 7.67 -8.40
C GLU A 127 9.94 6.40 -7.59
N ARG A 128 9.75 6.41 -6.27
CA ARG A 128 10.05 5.29 -5.40
C ARG A 128 8.98 4.21 -5.44
N SER A 129 9.42 2.96 -5.34
CA SER A 129 8.52 1.81 -5.39
C SER A 129 7.65 1.67 -4.14
N SER A 130 8.06 2.29 -3.02
CA SER A 130 7.37 2.26 -1.73
C SER A 130 7.94 3.30 -0.77
N LEU A 131 7.18 3.68 0.25
CA LEU A 131 7.72 4.48 1.36
C LEU A 131 8.77 3.68 2.15
N CYS A 132 8.61 2.39 2.30
CA CYS A 132 9.60 1.52 2.94
C CYS A 132 10.96 1.61 2.24
N GLU A 133 11.00 1.72 0.92
CA GLU A 133 12.24 1.99 0.19
C GLU A 133 12.86 3.34 0.59
N MET A 134 12.04 4.38 0.79
CA MET A 134 12.51 5.69 1.25
C MET A 134 13.05 5.61 2.68
N ILE A 135 12.41 4.86 3.58
CA ILE A 135 12.90 4.67 4.96
C ILE A 135 14.23 3.89 4.98
N ALA A 136 14.39 2.88 4.12
CA ALA A 136 15.66 2.19 3.95
C ALA A 136 16.76 3.15 3.45
N ASP A 137 16.43 4.00 2.49
CA ASP A 137 17.33 5.03 1.97
C ASP A 137 17.69 6.08 3.04
N PHE A 138 16.74 6.46 3.88
CA PHE A 138 16.98 7.36 5.02
C PHE A 138 17.96 6.75 6.02
N TRP A 139 17.75 5.51 6.42
CA TRP A 139 18.67 4.78 7.28
C TRP A 139 20.07 4.68 6.66
N LEU A 140 20.17 4.25 5.41
CA LEU A 140 21.46 4.10 4.71
C LEU A 140 22.20 5.44 4.53
N THR A 141 21.45 6.54 4.31
CA THR A 141 22.05 7.88 4.18
C THR A 141 22.73 8.34 5.48
N PHE A 142 22.24 7.91 6.63
CA PHE A 142 22.72 8.32 7.96
C PHE A 142 23.13 7.12 8.83
N ASN A 143 23.69 6.09 8.23
CA ASN A 143 24.05 4.84 8.90
C ASN A 143 25.12 4.98 10.00
N ASP A 144 25.86 6.08 10.01
CA ASP A 144 26.78 6.44 11.10
C ASP A 144 26.03 6.84 12.39
N GLU A 145 24.79 7.32 12.27
CA GLU A 145 23.97 7.83 13.36
C GLU A 145 22.73 6.95 13.65
N LEU A 146 22.15 6.38 12.58
CA LEU A 146 20.93 5.56 12.66
C LEU A 146 21.28 4.08 12.69
N LYS A 147 20.73 3.37 13.67
CA LYS A 147 20.87 1.93 13.84
C LYS A 147 19.59 1.23 13.45
N ILE A 148 19.71 0.02 12.93
CA ILE A 148 18.59 -0.84 12.58
C ILE A 148 18.83 -2.23 13.17
N ASP A 149 17.75 -2.89 13.61
CA ASP A 149 17.75 -4.29 14.02
C ASP A 149 16.94 -5.14 13.02
N GLU A 150 16.93 -6.45 13.27
CA GLU A 150 16.21 -7.42 12.43
C GLU A 150 14.70 -7.14 12.39
N GLU A 151 14.08 -6.66 13.49
CA GLU A 151 12.64 -6.38 13.56
C GLU A 151 12.28 -5.19 12.66
N ALA A 152 12.99 -4.07 12.78
CA ALA A 152 12.78 -2.89 11.96
C ALA A 152 13.07 -3.19 10.47
N ALA A 153 14.16 -3.91 10.17
CA ALA A 153 14.50 -4.33 8.81
C ALA A 153 13.44 -5.26 8.20
N THR A 154 12.89 -6.19 9.00
CA THR A 154 11.78 -7.07 8.60
C THR A 154 10.54 -6.27 8.22
N CYS A 155 10.17 -5.26 9.03
CA CYS A 155 9.03 -4.39 8.72
C CYS A 155 9.24 -3.65 7.39
N ILE A 156 10.40 -3.01 7.22
CA ILE A 156 10.72 -2.25 5.99
C ILE A 156 10.76 -3.16 4.78
N PHE A 157 11.43 -4.31 4.86
CA PHE A 157 11.50 -5.25 3.74
C PHE A 157 10.11 -5.78 3.35
N THR A 158 9.25 -6.06 4.34
CA THR A 158 7.87 -6.50 4.08
C THR A 158 7.08 -5.45 3.29
N GLY A 159 7.19 -4.17 3.66
CA GLY A 159 6.54 -3.09 2.92
C GLY A 159 7.08 -2.96 1.50
N MET A 160 8.39 -3.02 1.30
CA MET A 160 8.99 -3.04 -0.05
C MET A 160 8.46 -4.20 -0.89
N VAL A 161 8.35 -5.41 -0.32
CA VAL A 161 7.82 -6.60 -1.03
C VAL A 161 6.36 -6.41 -1.44
N THR A 162 5.53 -5.89 -0.53
CA THR A 162 4.09 -5.80 -0.78
C THR A 162 3.76 -4.74 -1.82
N ASP A 163 4.35 -3.56 -1.73
CA ASP A 163 4.02 -2.43 -2.59
C ASP A 163 4.66 -2.51 -3.98
N SER A 164 5.85 -3.10 -4.08
CA SER A 164 6.52 -3.39 -5.36
C SER A 164 5.93 -4.60 -6.12
N GLY A 165 4.88 -5.23 -5.59
CA GLY A 165 4.32 -6.46 -6.13
C GLY A 165 5.34 -7.61 -6.14
N ARG A 166 6.08 -7.76 -5.05
CA ARG A 166 7.21 -8.70 -4.93
C ARG A 166 8.33 -8.38 -5.94
N PHE A 167 8.70 -7.10 -6.02
CA PHE A 167 9.72 -6.58 -6.94
C PHE A 167 9.43 -6.82 -8.43
N LYS A 168 8.15 -6.89 -8.82
CA LYS A 168 7.73 -7.11 -10.22
C LYS A 168 7.29 -5.83 -10.93
N PHE A 169 6.94 -4.77 -10.20
CA PHE A 169 6.42 -3.56 -10.80
C PHE A 169 7.52 -2.72 -11.45
N SER A 170 7.15 -1.88 -12.41
CA SER A 170 8.08 -1.06 -13.20
C SER A 170 8.76 0.06 -12.40
N SER A 171 8.26 0.37 -11.21
CA SER A 171 8.89 1.29 -10.25
C SER A 171 10.13 0.71 -9.56
N VAL A 172 10.35 -0.61 -9.69
CA VAL A 172 11.53 -1.29 -9.12
C VAL A 172 12.74 -1.08 -10.03
N ASP A 173 13.80 -0.54 -9.46
CA ASP A 173 15.08 -0.31 -10.14
C ASP A 173 16.26 -0.96 -9.40
N GLY A 174 17.49 -0.67 -9.87
CA GLY A 174 18.70 -1.18 -9.25
C GLY A 174 18.94 -0.63 -7.84
N ASP A 175 18.46 0.58 -7.55
CA ASP A 175 18.58 1.19 -6.22
C ASP A 175 17.59 0.57 -5.24
N THR A 176 16.37 0.27 -5.68
CA THR A 176 15.40 -0.52 -4.91
C THR A 176 16.02 -1.84 -4.45
N MET A 177 16.65 -2.57 -5.37
CA MET A 177 17.29 -3.86 -5.06
C MET A 177 18.51 -3.74 -4.14
N ARG A 178 19.29 -2.67 -4.27
CA ARG A 178 20.42 -2.40 -3.35
C ARG A 178 19.95 -2.12 -1.94
N ARG A 179 18.87 -1.36 -1.77
CA ARG A 179 18.25 -1.10 -0.46
C ARG A 179 17.68 -2.39 0.15
N ALA A 180 17.01 -3.20 -0.66
CA ALA A 180 16.54 -4.53 -0.23
C ALA A 180 17.71 -5.43 0.20
N ALA A 181 18.82 -5.44 -0.55
CA ALA A 181 20.01 -6.21 -0.19
C ALA A 181 20.62 -5.75 1.15
N ALA A 182 20.68 -4.44 1.41
CA ALA A 182 21.16 -3.92 2.69
C ALA A 182 20.29 -4.38 3.88
N LEU A 183 18.98 -4.49 3.71
CA LEU A 183 18.08 -5.05 4.72
C LEU A 183 18.31 -6.57 4.92
N LEU A 184 18.62 -7.31 3.86
CA LEU A 184 19.00 -8.73 3.96
C LEU A 184 20.31 -8.89 4.75
N ASP A 185 21.27 -8.00 4.58
CA ASP A 185 22.55 -8.02 5.31
C ASP A 185 22.37 -7.78 6.82
N VAL A 186 21.24 -7.21 7.27
CA VAL A 186 20.89 -7.12 8.71
C VAL A 186 20.56 -8.50 9.28
N GLY A 187 20.19 -9.48 8.46
CA GLY A 187 19.94 -10.86 8.89
C GLY A 187 18.46 -11.24 8.98
N ILE A 188 17.56 -10.53 8.28
CA ILE A 188 16.12 -10.82 8.27
C ILE A 188 15.81 -12.22 7.71
N ASN A 189 14.76 -12.84 8.24
CA ASN A 189 14.28 -14.15 7.77
C ASN A 189 13.24 -13.98 6.65
N THR A 190 13.70 -14.01 5.40
CA THR A 190 12.82 -13.88 4.24
C THR A 190 11.84 -15.04 4.09
N GLU A 191 12.22 -16.27 4.45
CA GLU A 191 11.33 -17.42 4.42
C GLU A 191 10.13 -17.20 5.36
N TRP A 192 10.38 -16.68 6.56
CA TRP A 192 9.33 -16.35 7.51
C TRP A 192 8.43 -15.21 6.98
N ILE A 193 9.01 -14.15 6.40
CA ILE A 193 8.25 -13.03 5.80
C ILE A 193 7.33 -13.55 4.69
N TYR A 194 7.88 -14.26 3.70
CA TYR A 194 7.09 -14.77 2.58
C TYR A 194 6.08 -15.83 3.00
N SER A 195 6.38 -16.66 4.01
CA SER A 195 5.42 -17.59 4.57
C SER A 195 4.21 -16.85 5.13
N ASN A 196 4.41 -15.82 5.96
CA ASN A 196 3.32 -15.02 6.50
C ASN A 196 2.52 -14.30 5.41
N LEU A 197 3.19 -13.73 4.41
CA LEU A 197 2.53 -13.05 3.29
C LEU A 197 1.77 -13.98 2.33
N ASN A 198 2.01 -15.29 2.38
CA ASN A 198 1.38 -16.26 1.49
C ASN A 198 0.47 -17.27 2.23
N LEU A 199 0.40 -17.19 3.57
CA LEU A 199 -0.49 -18.05 4.33
C LEU A 199 -1.94 -17.58 4.18
N ASP A 200 -2.80 -18.53 3.85
CA ASP A 200 -4.23 -18.34 3.80
C ASP A 200 -4.93 -19.56 4.41
N ASP A 201 -6.13 -19.35 4.97
CA ASP A 201 -6.96 -20.45 5.43
C ASP A 201 -7.35 -21.36 4.27
N PHE A 202 -7.46 -22.67 4.54
CA PHE A 202 -7.82 -23.65 3.50
C PHE A 202 -9.13 -23.33 2.78
N ASP A 203 -10.07 -22.64 3.45
CA ASP A 203 -11.32 -22.19 2.82
C ASP A 203 -11.09 -21.07 1.79
N VAL A 204 -10.01 -20.28 1.90
CA VAL A 204 -9.60 -19.29 0.88
C VAL A 204 -9.18 -20.01 -0.39
N PHE A 205 -8.41 -21.10 -0.30
CA PHE A 205 -8.06 -21.93 -1.49
C PHE A 205 -9.29 -22.53 -2.18
N LYS A 206 -10.28 -22.95 -1.42
CA LYS A 206 -11.58 -23.40 -2.00
C LYS A 206 -12.30 -22.27 -2.72
N PHE A 207 -12.24 -21.06 -2.15
CA PHE A 207 -12.79 -19.87 -2.78
C PHE A 207 -12.02 -19.52 -4.05
N GLU A 208 -10.71 -19.53 -4.02
CA GLU A 208 -9.85 -19.29 -5.17
C GLU A 208 -10.16 -20.25 -6.33
N ALA A 209 -10.24 -21.55 -6.04
CA ALA A 209 -10.66 -22.55 -7.03
C ALA A 209 -12.06 -22.27 -7.60
N TYR A 210 -12.98 -21.78 -6.78
CA TYR A 210 -14.30 -21.37 -7.22
C TYR A 210 -14.25 -20.12 -8.12
N VAL A 211 -13.37 -19.14 -7.80
CA VAL A 211 -13.13 -17.96 -8.62
C VAL A 211 -12.65 -18.37 -10.02
N TYR A 212 -11.63 -19.22 -10.11
CA TYR A 212 -11.12 -19.72 -11.40
C TYR A 212 -12.20 -20.43 -12.23
N LYS A 213 -13.08 -21.17 -11.58
CA LYS A 213 -14.23 -21.81 -12.25
C LYS A 213 -15.27 -20.80 -12.75
N LYS A 214 -15.43 -19.65 -12.10
CA LYS A 214 -16.51 -18.67 -12.34
C LYS A 214 -16.06 -17.42 -13.08
N MET A 215 -14.76 -17.12 -13.11
CA MET A 215 -14.24 -15.98 -13.86
C MET A 215 -14.55 -16.11 -15.35
N LYS A 216 -14.58 -14.98 -16.01
CA LYS A 216 -14.86 -14.87 -17.44
C LYS A 216 -13.84 -13.97 -18.09
N ILE A 217 -13.70 -14.13 -19.40
CA ILE A 217 -12.89 -13.24 -20.25
C ILE A 217 -13.81 -12.65 -21.31
N SER A 218 -13.72 -11.35 -21.52
CA SER A 218 -14.41 -10.65 -22.60
C SER A 218 -13.76 -10.90 -23.96
N LYS A 219 -14.40 -10.46 -25.02
CA LYS A 219 -13.93 -10.69 -26.41
C LYS A 219 -12.51 -10.17 -26.65
N ASN A 220 -12.17 -9.00 -26.10
CA ASN A 220 -10.89 -8.35 -26.34
C ASN A 220 -9.84 -8.61 -25.25
N GLY A 221 -10.19 -9.35 -24.17
CA GLY A 221 -9.22 -9.78 -23.16
C GLY A 221 -9.31 -8.99 -21.83
N VAL A 222 -10.54 -8.71 -21.35
CA VAL A 222 -10.78 -8.29 -19.97
C VAL A 222 -11.19 -9.50 -19.16
N ALA A 223 -10.37 -9.91 -18.18
CA ALA A 223 -10.76 -10.93 -17.22
C ALA A 223 -11.67 -10.31 -16.15
N TYR A 224 -12.73 -10.99 -15.75
CA TYR A 224 -13.62 -10.45 -14.72
C TYR A 224 -14.37 -11.49 -13.92
N ILE A 225 -14.79 -11.09 -12.72
CA ILE A 225 -15.67 -11.87 -11.84
C ILE A 225 -16.65 -10.95 -11.11
N TYR A 226 -17.83 -11.47 -10.79
CA TYR A 226 -18.80 -10.85 -9.90
C TYR A 226 -18.94 -11.67 -8.63
N VAL A 227 -18.56 -11.09 -7.50
CA VAL A 227 -18.64 -11.68 -6.15
C VAL A 227 -19.87 -11.12 -5.45
N ASP A 228 -20.98 -11.84 -5.53
CA ASP A 228 -22.23 -11.45 -4.89
C ASP A 228 -22.25 -11.80 -3.39
N LYS A 229 -23.28 -11.34 -2.67
CA LYS A 229 -23.44 -11.63 -1.24
C LYS A 229 -23.63 -13.11 -0.93
N ALA A 230 -24.25 -13.89 -1.83
CA ALA A 230 -24.42 -15.32 -1.65
C ALA A 230 -23.06 -16.04 -1.67
N MET A 231 -22.17 -15.65 -2.61
CA MET A 231 -20.81 -16.16 -2.68
C MET A 231 -19.99 -15.76 -1.45
N GLN A 232 -20.06 -14.49 -1.03
CA GLN A 232 -19.35 -14.00 0.17
C GLN A 232 -19.79 -14.79 1.41
N LYS A 233 -21.09 -15.02 1.59
CA LYS A 233 -21.65 -15.80 2.71
C LYS A 233 -21.23 -17.27 2.64
N LYS A 234 -21.29 -17.88 1.44
CA LYS A 234 -20.92 -19.30 1.24
C LYS A 234 -19.49 -19.59 1.69
N PHE A 235 -18.55 -18.70 1.39
CA PHE A 235 -17.15 -18.86 1.70
C PHE A 235 -16.71 -18.08 2.95
N LYS A 236 -17.65 -17.49 3.72
CA LYS A 236 -17.40 -16.72 4.95
C LYS A 236 -16.34 -15.63 4.77
N LEU A 237 -16.31 -14.98 3.60
CA LEU A 237 -15.29 -14.00 3.26
C LEU A 237 -15.41 -12.74 4.12
N THR A 238 -14.28 -12.25 4.62
CA THR A 238 -14.16 -10.88 5.11
C THR A 238 -14.25 -9.89 3.95
N ASN A 239 -14.43 -8.60 4.24
CA ASN A 239 -14.40 -7.54 3.21
C ASN A 239 -13.02 -7.45 2.52
N GLU A 240 -11.96 -7.73 3.24
CA GLU A 240 -10.58 -7.74 2.74
C GLU A 240 -10.38 -8.92 1.78
N GLN A 241 -10.71 -10.14 2.18
CA GLN A 241 -10.64 -11.33 1.34
C GLN A 241 -11.49 -11.20 0.06
N ALA A 242 -12.72 -10.65 0.18
CA ALA A 242 -13.53 -10.38 -1.01
C ALA A 242 -12.91 -9.32 -1.94
N SER A 243 -12.16 -8.36 -1.41
CA SER A 243 -11.45 -7.34 -2.20
C SER A 243 -10.21 -7.89 -2.88
N ASN A 244 -9.52 -8.84 -2.26
CA ASN A 244 -8.31 -9.45 -2.79
C ASN A 244 -8.56 -10.41 -3.96
N VAL A 245 -9.82 -10.77 -4.24
CA VAL A 245 -10.18 -11.62 -5.39
C VAL A 245 -9.64 -11.12 -6.74
N VAL A 246 -9.37 -9.82 -6.85
CA VAL A 246 -8.80 -9.24 -8.07
C VAL A 246 -7.43 -9.82 -8.40
N SER A 247 -6.64 -10.22 -7.42
CA SER A 247 -5.31 -10.81 -7.62
C SER A 247 -5.37 -12.20 -8.26
N TYR A 248 -6.47 -12.94 -8.06
CA TYR A 248 -6.64 -14.26 -8.69
C TYR A 248 -6.89 -14.20 -10.21
N LEU A 249 -7.19 -13.02 -10.74
CA LEU A 249 -7.39 -12.81 -12.18
C LEU A 249 -6.10 -12.41 -12.91
N ASP A 250 -5.01 -12.24 -12.18
CA ASP A 250 -3.69 -11.96 -12.76
C ASP A 250 -3.11 -13.23 -13.42
N GLY A 251 -2.22 -13.05 -14.38
CA GLY A 251 -1.50 -14.15 -15.03
C GLY A 251 -2.24 -14.85 -16.17
N ILE A 252 -3.44 -14.39 -16.56
CA ILE A 252 -4.17 -14.98 -17.69
C ILE A 252 -3.60 -14.46 -19.02
N LYS A 253 -3.06 -15.35 -19.84
CA LYS A 253 -2.54 -15.00 -21.16
C LYS A 253 -3.63 -14.36 -22.02
N GLY A 254 -3.31 -13.23 -22.62
CA GLY A 254 -4.23 -12.45 -23.46
C GLY A 254 -5.18 -11.52 -22.70
N ALA A 255 -5.26 -11.61 -21.36
CA ALA A 255 -5.98 -10.66 -20.52
C ALA A 255 -5.00 -9.63 -19.95
N ILE A 256 -5.10 -8.37 -20.39
CA ILE A 256 -4.22 -7.27 -19.96
C ILE A 256 -4.92 -6.28 -19.04
N VAL A 257 -6.24 -6.42 -18.83
CA VAL A 257 -7.05 -5.72 -17.83
C VAL A 257 -7.90 -6.74 -17.10
N TRP A 258 -8.06 -6.58 -15.79
CA TRP A 258 -8.94 -7.45 -15.02
C TRP A 258 -9.74 -6.68 -13.96
N LEU A 259 -11.00 -7.10 -13.78
CA LEU A 259 -11.99 -6.43 -12.96
C LEU A 259 -12.63 -7.40 -11.96
N ALA A 260 -12.57 -7.07 -10.68
CA ALA A 260 -13.36 -7.73 -9.67
C ALA A 260 -14.53 -6.83 -9.24
N PHE A 261 -15.75 -7.30 -9.43
CA PHE A 261 -16.98 -6.64 -9.01
C PHE A 261 -17.45 -7.27 -7.70
N ILE A 262 -17.46 -6.53 -6.59
CA ILE A 262 -17.78 -7.03 -5.25
C ILE A 262 -19.02 -6.34 -4.73
N GLN A 263 -20.09 -7.09 -4.49
CA GLN A 263 -21.33 -6.55 -3.96
C GLN A 263 -21.18 -6.13 -2.50
N ASN A 264 -21.49 -4.87 -2.18
CA ASN A 264 -21.54 -4.34 -0.82
C ASN A 264 -22.85 -4.70 -0.10
N ALA A 265 -22.89 -4.49 1.21
CA ALA A 265 -24.11 -4.67 2.00
C ALA A 265 -25.23 -3.69 1.60
N SER A 266 -24.88 -2.48 1.16
CA SER A 266 -25.80 -1.45 0.65
C SER A 266 -26.43 -1.78 -0.71
N GLY A 267 -25.99 -2.87 -1.39
CA GLY A 267 -26.41 -3.21 -2.74
C GLY A 267 -25.55 -2.57 -3.84
N SER A 268 -24.74 -1.58 -3.53
CA SER A 268 -23.71 -1.06 -4.46
C SER A 268 -22.65 -2.14 -4.74
N ILE A 269 -21.89 -1.95 -5.81
CA ILE A 269 -20.86 -2.88 -6.26
C ILE A 269 -19.53 -2.15 -6.29
N ARG A 270 -18.63 -2.51 -5.39
CA ARG A 270 -17.25 -2.04 -5.43
C ARG A 270 -16.52 -2.71 -6.59
N VAL A 271 -15.75 -1.95 -7.34
CA VAL A 271 -14.95 -2.46 -8.45
C VAL A 271 -13.47 -2.27 -8.12
N ARG A 272 -12.72 -3.34 -8.26
CA ARG A 272 -11.25 -3.30 -8.24
C ARG A 272 -10.77 -3.52 -9.66
N LEU A 273 -9.97 -2.58 -10.15
CA LEU A 273 -9.40 -2.61 -11.49
C LEU A 273 -7.89 -2.82 -11.39
N ARG A 274 -7.37 -3.68 -12.23
CA ARG A 274 -5.94 -3.89 -12.40
C ARG A 274 -5.62 -4.03 -13.88
N SER A 275 -4.40 -3.67 -14.25
CA SER A 275 -3.96 -3.81 -15.64
C SER A 275 -2.47 -4.10 -15.74
N ARG A 276 -2.12 -4.64 -16.88
CA ARG A 276 -0.76 -4.79 -17.39
C ARG A 276 -0.69 -3.97 -18.68
N PHE A 277 0.23 -3.04 -18.77
CA PHE A 277 0.44 -2.12 -19.92
C PHE A 277 -0.60 -0.99 -20.05
N VAL A 278 -1.87 -1.22 -19.83
CA VAL A 278 -2.97 -0.26 -20.09
C VAL A 278 -3.18 0.67 -18.89
N THR A 279 -3.30 1.98 -19.13
CA THR A 279 -3.70 2.95 -18.10
C THR A 279 -5.22 2.86 -17.89
N ILE A 280 -5.66 2.63 -16.64
CA ILE A 280 -7.05 2.37 -16.27
C ILE A 280 -7.66 3.37 -15.30
N ASN A 281 -6.90 4.37 -14.82
CA ASN A 281 -7.42 5.33 -13.85
C ASN A 281 -8.56 6.19 -14.44
N ALA A 282 -8.46 6.64 -15.69
CA ALA A 282 -9.52 7.38 -16.37
C ALA A 282 -10.84 6.57 -16.49
N LEU A 283 -10.73 5.24 -16.68
CA LEU A 283 -11.90 4.36 -16.63
C LEU A 283 -12.50 4.34 -15.22
N ALA A 284 -11.69 4.27 -14.18
CA ALA A 284 -12.19 4.30 -12.81
C ALA A 284 -12.86 5.65 -12.47
N GLU A 285 -12.27 6.77 -12.87
CA GLU A 285 -12.80 8.12 -12.67
C GLU A 285 -14.17 8.32 -13.33
N LYS A 286 -14.38 7.78 -14.54
CA LYS A 286 -15.68 7.78 -15.22
C LYS A 286 -16.81 7.17 -14.36
N TYR A 287 -16.47 6.28 -13.43
CA TYR A 287 -17.41 5.62 -12.51
C TYR A 287 -17.22 6.10 -11.04
N GLY A 288 -16.83 7.37 -10.86
CA GLY A 288 -16.72 8.00 -9.55
C GLY A 288 -15.62 7.40 -8.65
N GLY A 289 -14.60 6.83 -9.28
CA GLY A 289 -13.46 6.23 -8.61
C GLY A 289 -12.15 6.96 -8.85
N GLY A 290 -11.03 6.24 -8.76
CA GLY A 290 -9.68 6.75 -9.00
C GLY A 290 -8.62 5.74 -8.59
N GLY A 291 -7.37 6.16 -8.59
CA GLY A 291 -6.21 5.35 -8.23
C GLY A 291 -5.04 5.56 -9.19
N HIS A 292 -4.10 4.63 -9.15
CA HIS A 292 -2.92 4.64 -10.03
C HIS A 292 -3.23 4.11 -11.44
N ASP A 293 -2.33 4.36 -12.36
CA ASP A 293 -2.43 3.94 -13.76
C ASP A 293 -2.77 2.46 -13.96
N LYS A 294 -2.20 1.58 -13.12
CA LYS A 294 -2.35 0.12 -13.21
C LYS A 294 -3.20 -0.50 -12.11
N ALA A 295 -3.59 0.29 -11.10
CA ALA A 295 -4.30 -0.18 -9.92
C ALA A 295 -5.31 0.88 -9.46
N SER A 296 -6.57 0.71 -9.81
CA SER A 296 -7.64 1.66 -9.51
C SER A 296 -8.85 0.99 -8.88
N GLY A 297 -9.75 1.80 -8.32
CA GLY A 297 -11.01 1.35 -7.76
C GLY A 297 -12.16 2.27 -8.15
N ALA A 298 -13.37 1.73 -8.22
CA ALA A 298 -14.59 2.47 -8.51
C ALA A 298 -15.78 1.89 -7.75
N THR A 299 -16.94 2.52 -7.87
CA THR A 299 -18.19 1.98 -7.34
C THR A 299 -19.27 2.13 -8.39
N VAL A 300 -19.94 1.02 -8.74
CA VAL A 300 -21.12 1.04 -9.61
C VAL A 300 -22.36 0.67 -8.80
N HIS A 301 -23.52 1.22 -9.18
CA HIS A 301 -24.74 1.16 -8.37
C HIS A 301 -25.78 0.17 -8.90
N SER A 302 -25.49 -0.48 -10.03
CA SER A 302 -26.40 -1.48 -10.63
C SER A 302 -25.65 -2.48 -11.50
N LYS A 303 -26.28 -3.64 -11.74
CA LYS A 303 -25.78 -4.62 -12.72
C LYS A 303 -25.75 -4.09 -14.14
N LYS A 304 -26.58 -3.09 -14.47
CA LYS A 304 -26.55 -2.41 -15.78
C LYS A 304 -25.27 -1.60 -15.94
N GLU A 305 -24.96 -0.81 -14.91
CA GLU A 305 -23.73 0.00 -14.86
C GLU A 305 -22.47 -0.88 -14.84
N MET A 306 -22.49 -2.00 -14.08
CA MET A 306 -21.43 -3.01 -14.12
C MET A 306 -21.17 -3.54 -15.53
N LYS A 307 -22.22 -3.87 -16.29
CA LYS A 307 -22.10 -4.33 -17.67
C LYS A 307 -21.56 -3.23 -18.58
N GLN A 308 -21.96 -1.97 -18.37
CA GLN A 308 -21.46 -0.83 -19.12
C GLN A 308 -19.96 -0.63 -18.87
N MET A 309 -19.54 -0.66 -17.61
CA MET A 309 -18.13 -0.54 -17.24
C MET A 309 -17.27 -1.67 -17.84
N LEU A 310 -17.80 -2.91 -17.88
CA LEU A 310 -17.13 -4.02 -18.54
C LEU A 310 -17.01 -3.80 -20.05
N SER A 311 -18.03 -3.26 -20.69
CA SER A 311 -18.01 -2.92 -22.12
C SER A 311 -16.98 -1.82 -22.42
N ASP A 312 -16.92 -0.80 -21.57
CA ASP A 312 -15.94 0.28 -21.70
C ASP A 312 -14.49 -0.23 -21.51
N ALA A 313 -14.29 -1.13 -20.54
CA ALA A 313 -13.00 -1.78 -20.34
C ALA A 313 -12.59 -2.65 -21.54
N ASP A 314 -13.54 -3.38 -22.14
CA ASP A 314 -13.30 -4.22 -23.32
C ASP A 314 -12.91 -3.39 -24.54
N GLU A 315 -13.56 -2.24 -24.75
CA GLU A 315 -13.21 -1.29 -25.83
C GLU A 315 -11.85 -0.64 -25.56
N LEU A 316 -11.53 -0.29 -24.30
CA LEU A 316 -10.21 0.23 -23.91
C LEU A 316 -9.10 -0.77 -24.28
N VAL A 317 -9.29 -2.06 -23.95
CA VAL A 317 -8.34 -3.13 -24.29
C VAL A 317 -8.23 -3.31 -25.81
N LYS A 318 -9.33 -3.28 -26.53
CA LYS A 318 -9.34 -3.36 -28.00
C LYS A 318 -8.50 -2.25 -28.62
N ASN A 319 -8.77 -0.99 -28.24
CA ASN A 319 -8.05 0.18 -28.75
C ASN A 319 -6.56 0.10 -28.42
N TYR A 320 -6.20 -0.38 -27.22
CA TYR A 320 -4.80 -0.58 -26.86
C TYR A 320 -4.12 -1.61 -27.76
N LYS A 321 -4.75 -2.77 -27.98
CA LYS A 321 -4.20 -3.86 -28.80
C LYS A 321 -4.06 -3.52 -30.27
N GLU A 322 -4.96 -2.67 -30.81
CA GLU A 322 -4.90 -2.19 -32.20
C GLU A 322 -3.74 -1.20 -32.41
N ASN A 323 -3.35 -0.45 -31.37
CA ASN A 323 -2.33 0.60 -31.47
C ASN A 323 -0.96 0.21 -30.88
N ASN A 324 -0.82 -0.97 -30.29
CA ASN A 324 0.41 -1.42 -29.64
C ASN A 324 0.74 -2.86 -29.99
N THR A 325 2.03 -3.19 -29.96
CA THR A 325 2.57 -4.55 -30.14
C THR A 325 3.27 -5.01 -28.87
N GLY A 326 3.52 -6.32 -28.72
CA GLY A 326 4.27 -6.88 -27.58
C GLY A 326 3.45 -7.11 -26.31
N TRP A 327 2.14 -6.95 -26.35
CA TRP A 327 1.25 -7.41 -25.27
C TRP A 327 1.13 -8.95 -25.31
N LEU A 328 1.16 -9.60 -24.16
CA LEU A 328 1.24 -11.07 -24.02
C LEU A 328 -0.12 -11.76 -24.01
#